data_99e2c960c2859360090053d86dab210c
#
_entry.id   99e2c960c2859360090053d86dab210c
#
_cell.length_a   1.000
_cell.length_b   1.000
_cell.length_c   1.000
_cell.angle_alpha   90.00
_cell.angle_beta   90.00
_cell.angle_gamma   90.00
#
_symmetry.space_group_name_H-M   'P 1'
#
loop_
_entity.id
_entity.type
_entity.pdbx_description
1 polymer ?
#
loop_
_entity_poly.entity_id
_entity_poly.type
_entity_poly.pdbx_seq_one_letter_code
_entity_poly.pdbx_strand_id
1 'polypeptide(L)'
;MKKITAFLSPVAAATILLAGAAAPANAAPWWNKKERCSAVDPDGREIPTRIGNAELGWNHFTGRHNIRKCDLLNIPIGGKVDKKNGANLQYEGIASNRQYGRVTIIVKARYARKTDDKRYDAGKGNTIGVITAYCKGMQKCPNWVNQ
;
A
#
# COMPACT_ATOMS: atom_id res chain seq x y z
N MET A 1 -28.59 -72.00 -42.97
CA MET A 1 -27.77 -71.56 -41.85
C MET A 1 -27.16 -70.20 -42.23
N LYS A 2 -27.67 -69.10 -41.71
CA LYS A 2 -27.10 -67.74 -41.96
C LYS A 2 -26.42 -67.31 -40.69
N LYS A 3 -25.10 -67.05 -40.76
CA LYS A 3 -24.31 -66.54 -39.68
C LYS A 3 -24.42 -64.99 -39.69
N ILE A 4 -24.89 -64.40 -38.57
CA ILE A 4 -24.96 -62.99 -38.38
C ILE A 4 -23.69 -62.59 -37.64
N THR A 5 -22.87 -61.80 -38.30
CA THR A 5 -21.64 -61.22 -37.72
C THR A 5 -21.98 -59.85 -37.12
N ALA A 6 -21.94 -59.76 -35.79
CA ALA A 6 -22.12 -58.48 -35.12
C ALA A 6 -20.83 -57.65 -35.12
N PHE A 7 -20.88 -56.43 -35.69
CA PHE A 7 -19.78 -55.47 -35.62
C PHE A 7 -19.95 -54.63 -34.33
N LEU A 8 -19.01 -54.80 -33.42
CA LEU A 8 -18.84 -53.90 -32.27
C LEU A 8 -18.02 -52.68 -32.70
N SER A 9 -18.63 -51.52 -32.70
CA SER A 9 -17.95 -50.25 -32.88
C SER A 9 -17.43 -49.74 -31.52
N PRO A 10 -16.18 -49.36 -31.40
CA PRO A 10 -15.68 -48.71 -30.20
C PRO A 10 -16.10 -47.22 -30.20
N VAL A 11 -16.86 -46.83 -29.19
CA VAL A 11 -17.14 -45.42 -28.88
C VAL A 11 -15.89 -44.82 -28.24
N ALA A 12 -15.19 -43.99 -28.96
CA ALA A 12 -14.10 -43.21 -28.42
C ALA A 12 -14.67 -42.03 -27.61
N ALA A 13 -14.57 -42.10 -26.30
CA ALA A 13 -14.90 -40.99 -25.42
C ALA A 13 -13.79 -39.96 -25.48
N ALA A 14 -14.02 -38.84 -26.17
CA ALA A 14 -13.12 -37.67 -26.14
C ALA A 14 -13.32 -36.92 -24.82
N THR A 15 -12.41 -37.08 -23.88
CA THR A 15 -12.33 -36.24 -22.69
C THR A 15 -11.75 -34.86 -23.07
N ILE A 16 -12.65 -33.88 -23.15
CA ILE A 16 -12.23 -32.45 -23.30
C ILE A 16 -11.71 -32.00 -21.96
N LEU A 17 -10.39 -31.91 -21.83
CA LEU A 17 -9.72 -31.22 -20.74
C LEU A 17 -9.97 -29.73 -20.94
N LEU A 18 -10.93 -29.15 -20.21
CA LEU A 18 -11.05 -27.70 -20.02
C LEU A 18 -9.83 -27.26 -19.19
N ALA A 19 -8.76 -26.87 -19.86
CA ALA A 19 -7.70 -26.10 -19.26
C ALA A 19 -8.32 -24.74 -18.87
N GLY A 20 -8.79 -24.62 -17.63
CA GLY A 20 -9.16 -23.35 -17.06
C GLY A 20 -7.94 -22.43 -17.09
N ALA A 21 -7.95 -21.46 -18.01
CA ALA A 21 -6.97 -20.37 -17.97
C ALA A 21 -7.18 -19.63 -16.65
N ALA A 22 -6.33 -19.92 -15.66
CA ALA A 22 -6.25 -19.09 -14.48
C ALA A 22 -5.90 -17.67 -14.96
N ALA A 23 -6.80 -16.72 -14.74
CA ALA A 23 -6.52 -15.33 -15.01
C ALA A 23 -5.21 -14.97 -14.28
N PRO A 24 -4.26 -14.26 -14.92
CA PRO A 24 -3.04 -13.87 -14.25
C PRO A 24 -3.44 -13.08 -13.01
N ALA A 25 -3.04 -13.56 -11.82
CA ALA A 25 -3.16 -12.79 -10.60
C ALA A 25 -2.46 -11.47 -10.88
N ASN A 26 -3.19 -10.32 -10.77
CA ASN A 26 -2.61 -9.00 -10.97
C ASN A 26 -1.47 -8.83 -9.96
N ALA A 27 -0.25 -9.11 -10.40
CA ALA A 27 0.95 -8.86 -9.60
C ALA A 27 0.97 -7.38 -9.22
N ALA A 28 1.27 -7.09 -7.95
CA ALA A 28 1.44 -5.70 -7.53
C ALA A 28 2.51 -5.03 -8.39
N PRO A 29 2.32 -3.75 -8.75
CA PRO A 29 3.37 -2.99 -9.42
C PRO A 29 4.66 -3.03 -8.59
N TRP A 30 5.80 -2.99 -9.27
CA TRP A 30 7.07 -2.88 -8.58
C TRP A 30 7.08 -1.63 -7.67
N TRP A 31 7.66 -1.74 -6.47
CA TRP A 31 7.84 -0.64 -5.55
C TRP A 31 9.23 -0.63 -4.94
N ASN A 32 9.75 0.57 -4.69
CA ASN A 32 11.07 0.73 -4.10
C ASN A 32 10.96 0.64 -2.57
N LYS A 33 11.50 -0.42 -2.00
CA LYS A 33 11.48 -0.69 -0.55
C LYS A 33 12.52 0.11 0.23
N LYS A 34 13.42 0.83 -0.45
CA LYS A 34 14.43 1.64 0.22
C LYS A 34 13.77 2.68 1.10
N GLU A 35 14.26 2.79 2.32
CA GLU A 35 13.80 3.80 3.27
C GLU A 35 14.32 5.17 2.88
N ARG A 36 13.45 6.16 2.93
CA ARG A 36 13.75 7.58 2.76
C ARG A 36 14.00 8.25 4.09
N CYS A 37 13.12 8.01 5.05
CA CYS A 37 13.19 8.46 6.43
C CYS A 37 12.33 7.54 7.31
N SER A 38 12.47 7.67 8.64
CA SER A 38 11.65 6.96 9.60
C SER A 38 11.45 7.80 10.85
N ALA A 39 10.46 7.42 11.65
CA ALA A 39 10.25 7.95 12.99
C ALA A 39 9.77 6.84 13.91
N VAL A 40 10.02 6.99 15.20
CA VAL A 40 9.52 6.11 16.24
C VAL A 40 8.28 6.75 16.86
N ASP A 41 7.20 6.00 16.95
CA ASP A 41 5.97 6.47 17.56
C ASP A 41 6.00 6.26 19.10
N PRO A 42 5.03 6.80 19.86
CA PRO A 42 5.01 6.70 21.32
C PRO A 42 4.94 5.27 21.87
N ASP A 43 4.47 4.31 21.07
CA ASP A 43 4.42 2.90 21.44
C ASP A 43 5.74 2.15 21.11
N GLY A 44 6.77 2.89 20.66
CA GLY A 44 8.09 2.35 20.32
C GLY A 44 8.15 1.65 18.96
N ARG A 45 7.15 1.85 18.09
CA ARG A 45 7.16 1.28 16.74
C ARG A 45 7.98 2.18 15.82
N GLU A 46 8.96 1.61 15.14
CA GLU A 46 9.65 2.27 14.05
C GLU A 46 8.77 2.25 12.78
N ILE A 47 8.40 3.42 12.32
CA ILE A 47 7.54 3.62 11.16
C ILE A 47 8.39 4.15 9.99
N PRO A 48 8.81 3.29 9.06
CA PRO A 48 9.59 3.73 7.92
C PRO A 48 8.72 4.45 6.89
N THR A 49 9.30 5.44 6.23
CA THR A 49 8.78 6.01 4.99
C THR A 49 9.64 5.51 3.84
N ARG A 50 9.12 4.59 3.05
CA ARG A 50 9.83 4.01 1.91
C ARG A 50 9.63 4.86 0.66
N ILE A 51 10.56 4.78 -0.29
CA ILE A 51 10.45 5.50 -1.56
C ILE A 51 9.16 5.11 -2.28
N GLY A 52 8.80 3.82 -2.28
CA GLY A 52 7.49 3.37 -2.76
C GLY A 52 7.32 3.45 -4.28
N ASN A 53 6.09 3.71 -4.70
CA ASN A 53 5.68 3.90 -6.09
C ASN A 53 4.51 4.89 -6.19
N ALA A 54 3.73 4.87 -7.28
CA ALA A 54 2.57 5.74 -7.45
C ALA A 54 1.39 5.43 -6.51
N GLU A 55 1.36 4.24 -5.85
CA GLU A 55 0.25 3.79 -5.01
C GLU A 55 0.53 3.94 -3.52
N LEU A 56 1.81 3.87 -3.09
CA LEU A 56 2.19 4.00 -1.68
C LEU A 56 3.60 4.58 -1.50
N GLY A 57 3.84 5.14 -0.32
CA GLY A 57 5.13 5.68 0.09
C GLY A 57 5.42 7.06 -0.47
N TRP A 58 6.69 7.46 -0.38
CA TRP A 58 7.16 8.80 -0.72
C TRP A 58 6.72 9.28 -2.10
N ASN A 59 6.93 8.47 -3.14
CA ASN A 59 6.57 8.84 -4.51
C ASN A 59 5.07 9.09 -4.68
N HIS A 60 4.22 8.30 -3.98
CA HIS A 60 2.79 8.50 -4.01
C HIS A 60 2.39 9.88 -3.48
N PHE A 61 2.71 10.18 -2.22
CA PHE A 61 2.20 11.40 -1.59
C PHE A 61 2.97 12.66 -2.01
N THR A 62 4.22 12.55 -2.43
CA THR A 62 4.94 13.69 -3.02
C THR A 62 4.29 14.12 -4.32
N GLY A 63 4.00 13.19 -5.21
CA GLY A 63 3.36 13.48 -6.49
C GLY A 63 1.89 13.90 -6.34
N ARG A 64 1.13 13.15 -5.54
CA ARG A 64 -0.32 13.33 -5.42
C ARG A 64 -0.71 14.43 -4.44
N HIS A 65 -0.01 14.54 -3.31
CA HIS A 65 -0.42 15.38 -2.19
C HIS A 65 0.53 16.53 -1.87
N ASN A 66 1.63 16.66 -2.61
CA ASN A 66 2.62 17.74 -2.45
C ASN A 66 3.24 17.77 -1.04
N ILE A 67 3.57 16.65 -0.45
CA ILE A 67 4.36 16.54 0.78
C ILE A 67 5.78 16.12 0.43
N ARG A 68 6.78 16.95 0.75
CA ARG A 68 8.16 16.81 0.27
C ARG A 68 9.22 16.87 1.37
N LYS A 69 8.81 16.91 2.65
CA LYS A 69 9.71 16.94 3.80
C LYS A 69 9.43 15.78 4.74
N CYS A 70 10.46 15.10 5.22
CA CYS A 70 10.33 14.04 6.20
C CYS A 70 9.71 14.53 7.51
N ASP A 71 9.98 15.77 7.92
CA ASP A 71 9.46 16.34 9.15
C ASP A 71 7.90 16.38 9.16
N LEU A 72 7.28 16.58 7.99
CA LEU A 72 5.83 16.54 7.86
C LEU A 72 5.22 15.16 8.15
N LEU A 73 6.04 14.12 8.18
CA LEU A 73 5.68 12.75 8.51
C LEU A 73 6.16 12.40 9.92
N ASN A 74 7.44 12.69 10.20
CA ASN A 74 8.11 12.25 11.41
C ASN A 74 7.56 12.94 12.65
N ILE A 75 7.22 14.24 12.58
CA ILE A 75 6.62 14.97 13.70
C ILE A 75 5.26 14.42 14.10
N PRO A 76 4.28 14.23 13.18
CA PRO A 76 3.03 13.56 13.54
C PRO A 76 3.22 12.16 14.10
N ILE A 77 4.10 11.35 13.50
CA ILE A 77 4.36 9.98 13.95
C ILE A 77 4.94 9.96 15.37
N GLY A 78 5.88 10.87 15.68
CA GLY A 78 6.46 10.99 17.02
C GLY A 78 5.51 11.56 18.08
N GLY A 79 4.35 12.07 17.67
CA GLY A 79 3.34 12.65 18.57
C GLY A 79 2.49 11.59 19.27
N LYS A 80 1.32 11.29 18.72
CA LYS A 80 0.42 10.24 19.23
C LYS A 80 -0.21 9.46 18.09
N VAL A 81 -0.68 8.26 18.39
CA VAL A 81 -1.54 7.50 17.48
C VAL A 81 -2.96 8.01 17.63
N ASP A 82 -3.48 8.72 16.64
CA ASP A 82 -4.82 9.29 16.66
C ASP A 82 -5.90 8.26 16.35
N LYS A 83 -5.61 7.32 15.42
CA LYS A 83 -6.51 6.21 15.10
C LYS A 83 -5.71 4.94 14.88
N LYS A 84 -6.25 3.82 15.39
CA LYS A 84 -5.68 2.49 15.22
C LYS A 84 -6.78 1.50 14.85
N ASN A 85 -6.55 0.75 13.78
CA ASN A 85 -7.37 -0.38 13.38
C ASN A 85 -6.46 -1.54 12.97
N GLY A 86 -6.27 -2.49 13.89
CA GLY A 86 -5.30 -3.56 13.71
C GLY A 86 -3.88 -3.00 13.50
N ALA A 87 -3.27 -3.34 12.37
CA ALA A 87 -1.96 -2.83 11.99
C ALA A 87 -1.99 -1.46 11.29
N ASN A 88 -3.18 -0.93 10.99
CA ASN A 88 -3.35 0.37 10.36
C ASN A 88 -3.35 1.47 11.41
N LEU A 89 -2.49 2.46 11.22
CA LEU A 89 -2.24 3.56 12.14
C LEU A 89 -2.48 4.89 11.40
N GLN A 90 -3.04 5.86 12.11
CA GLN A 90 -3.16 7.23 11.65
C GLN A 90 -2.59 8.17 12.69
N TYR A 91 -1.79 9.11 12.22
CA TYR A 91 -1.20 10.19 13.01
C TYR A 91 -1.65 11.52 12.44
N GLU A 92 -1.91 12.50 13.29
CA GLU A 92 -2.29 13.85 12.90
C GLU A 92 -1.27 14.86 13.46
N GLY A 93 -0.84 15.77 12.62
CA GLY A 93 0.04 16.87 12.98
C GLY A 93 -0.49 18.18 12.45
N ILE A 94 0.00 19.30 12.98
CA ILE A 94 -0.39 20.63 12.54
C ILE A 94 0.82 21.32 11.94
N ALA A 95 0.75 21.67 10.66
CA ALA A 95 1.65 22.65 10.05
C ALA A 95 1.01 24.03 10.19
N SER A 96 1.79 25.01 10.67
CA SER A 96 1.32 26.38 10.87
C SER A 96 2.28 27.38 10.29
N ASN A 97 1.75 28.45 9.72
CA ASN A 97 2.50 29.57 9.22
C ASN A 97 1.76 30.86 9.59
N ARG A 98 2.51 31.89 10.03
CA ARG A 98 1.89 33.16 10.49
C ARG A 98 1.10 33.85 9.39
N GLN A 99 1.54 33.75 8.14
CA GLN A 99 0.91 34.40 6.99
C GLN A 99 -0.23 33.58 6.40
N TYR A 100 -0.10 32.24 6.37
CA TYR A 100 -0.99 31.36 5.62
C TYR A 100 -1.93 30.53 6.51
N GLY A 101 -1.77 30.60 7.85
CA GLY A 101 -2.64 29.90 8.79
C GLY A 101 -2.16 28.49 9.13
N ARG A 102 -3.10 27.56 9.26
CA ARG A 102 -2.85 26.18 9.73
C ARG A 102 -3.46 25.15 8.79
N VAL A 103 -2.79 24.03 8.64
CA VAL A 103 -3.33 22.82 8.02
C VAL A 103 -3.02 21.61 8.90
N THR A 104 -3.94 20.64 8.93
CA THR A 104 -3.72 19.35 9.59
C THR A 104 -3.10 18.39 8.58
N ILE A 105 -1.94 17.84 8.92
CA ILE A 105 -1.30 16.77 8.16
C ILE A 105 -1.80 15.44 8.70
N ILE A 106 -2.32 14.61 7.82
CA ILE A 106 -2.71 13.22 8.11
C ILE A 106 -1.63 12.30 7.56
N VAL A 107 -1.11 11.43 8.41
CA VAL A 107 -0.17 10.37 8.01
C VAL A 107 -0.83 9.03 8.27
N LYS A 108 -0.97 8.20 7.25
CA LYS A 108 -1.48 6.83 7.37
C LYS A 108 -0.34 5.85 7.14
N ALA A 109 -0.16 4.95 8.09
CA ALA A 109 0.88 3.94 8.06
C ALA A 109 0.30 2.55 8.34
N ARG A 110 1.05 1.53 7.92
CA ARG A 110 0.75 0.15 8.26
C ARG A 110 1.95 -0.51 8.94
N TYR A 111 1.76 -0.91 10.18
CA TYR A 111 2.76 -1.61 10.98
C TYR A 111 2.58 -3.13 10.82
N ALA A 112 2.76 -3.60 9.60
CA ALA A 112 2.75 -5.01 9.22
C ALA A 112 3.61 -5.23 7.98
N ARG A 113 4.04 -6.47 7.77
CA ARG A 113 4.86 -6.87 6.62
C ARG A 113 4.15 -6.64 5.28
N LYS A 114 2.84 -6.85 5.23
CA LYS A 114 2.04 -6.77 3.99
C LYS A 114 0.94 -5.72 4.11
N THR A 115 0.52 -5.15 2.98
CA THR A 115 -0.70 -4.35 2.86
C THR A 115 -1.95 -5.20 3.16
N ASP A 116 -3.10 -4.56 3.44
CA ASP A 116 -4.35 -5.28 3.75
C ASP A 116 -4.79 -6.20 2.61
N ASP A 117 -4.65 -5.74 1.38
CA ASP A 117 -4.92 -6.50 0.15
C ASP A 117 -3.81 -7.51 -0.21
N LYS A 118 -2.74 -7.58 0.59
CA LYS A 118 -1.57 -8.44 0.41
C LYS A 118 -0.79 -8.21 -0.89
N ARG A 119 -1.09 -7.15 -1.64
CA ARG A 119 -0.42 -6.83 -2.91
C ARG A 119 1.05 -6.43 -2.71
N TYR A 120 1.37 -5.75 -1.63
CA TYR A 120 2.72 -5.29 -1.32
C TYR A 120 3.27 -6.02 -0.10
N ASP A 121 4.53 -6.42 -0.17
CA ASP A 121 5.27 -7.14 0.88
C ASP A 121 6.61 -6.46 1.11
N ALA A 122 6.81 -5.98 2.34
CA ALA A 122 8.06 -5.32 2.74
C ALA A 122 9.23 -6.29 2.93
N GLY A 123 8.95 -7.59 3.00
CA GLY A 123 9.95 -8.63 3.27
C GLY A 123 9.98 -9.02 4.75
N LYS A 124 10.62 -10.16 5.02
CA LYS A 124 10.74 -10.72 6.39
C LYS A 124 11.45 -9.73 7.29
N GLY A 125 10.90 -9.49 8.49
CA GLY A 125 11.46 -8.58 9.47
C GLY A 125 11.21 -7.08 9.21
N ASN A 126 10.52 -6.74 8.13
CA ASN A 126 10.20 -5.36 7.76
C ASN A 126 8.71 -5.09 7.81
N THR A 127 8.36 -3.79 7.90
CA THR A 127 6.98 -3.29 7.82
C THR A 127 6.80 -2.41 6.58
N ILE A 128 5.56 -2.31 6.12
CA ILE A 128 5.18 -1.41 5.02
C ILE A 128 5.55 0.03 5.36
N GLY A 129 5.19 0.51 6.56
CA GLY A 129 5.42 1.87 6.99
C GLY A 129 4.37 2.84 6.45
N VAL A 130 4.78 4.07 6.13
CA VAL A 130 3.87 5.11 5.63
C VAL A 130 3.31 4.72 4.27
N ILE A 131 1.99 4.64 4.17
CA ILE A 131 1.27 4.38 2.93
C ILE A 131 1.00 5.70 2.21
N THR A 132 0.42 6.67 2.92
CA THR A 132 0.09 7.99 2.36
C THR A 132 0.13 9.08 3.42
N ALA A 133 0.32 10.30 2.97
CA ALA A 133 0.21 11.51 3.79
C ALA A 133 -0.42 12.62 2.96
N TYR A 134 -1.27 13.44 3.60
CA TYR A 134 -2.00 14.52 2.92
C TYR A 134 -2.45 15.59 3.89
N CYS A 135 -2.79 16.75 3.38
CA CYS A 135 -3.45 17.81 4.14
C CYS A 135 -4.96 17.54 4.23
N LYS A 136 -5.51 17.53 5.45
CA LYS A 136 -6.92 17.26 5.71
C LYS A 136 -7.82 18.20 4.93
N GLY A 137 -8.75 17.62 4.16
CA GLY A 137 -9.69 18.39 3.34
C GLY A 137 -9.13 18.96 2.04
N MET A 138 -7.89 18.61 1.68
CA MET A 138 -7.23 19.10 0.46
C MET A 138 -6.72 17.94 -0.40
N GLN A 139 -6.80 18.08 -1.71
CA GLN A 139 -6.18 17.14 -2.64
C GLN A 139 -4.66 17.30 -2.68
N LYS A 140 -4.18 18.54 -2.64
CA LYS A 140 -2.77 18.90 -2.56
C LYS A 140 -2.53 19.86 -1.40
N CYS A 141 -1.47 19.62 -0.65
CA CYS A 141 -1.01 20.55 0.36
C CYS A 141 -0.49 21.85 -0.28
N PRO A 142 -0.71 23.00 0.34
CA PRO A 142 -0.14 24.26 -0.14
C PRO A 142 1.39 24.21 -0.07
N ASN A 143 2.04 24.94 -0.96
CA ASN A 143 3.50 24.89 -1.08
C ASN A 143 4.24 25.31 0.20
N TRP A 144 3.65 26.22 0.98
CA TRP A 144 4.27 26.74 2.19
C TRP A 144 4.52 25.67 3.27
N VAL A 145 3.79 24.54 3.27
CA VAL A 145 4.07 23.46 4.24
C VAL A 145 5.44 22.82 4.05
N ASN A 146 6.01 22.96 2.85
CA ASN A 146 7.33 22.43 2.48
C ASN A 146 8.47 23.43 2.65
N GLN A 147 8.23 24.61 3.23
CA GLN A 147 9.23 25.67 3.47
C GLN A 147 10.00 25.47 4.77
#